data_527ddb3c769c0ae7bff67bd506605bd5
#
_entry.id   527ddb3c769c0ae7bff67bd506605bd5
#
_cell.length_a   1.000
_cell.length_b   1.000
_cell.length_c   1.000
_cell.angle_alpha   90.00
_cell.angle_beta   90.00
_cell.angle_gamma   90.00
#
_symmetry.space_group_name_H-M   'P 1'
#
loop_
_entity.id
_entity.type
_entity.pdbx_description
1 polymer ?
#
loop_
_entity_poly.entity_id
_entity_poly.type
_entity_poly.pdbx_seq_one_letter_code
_entity_poly.pdbx_strand_id
1 'polypeptide(L)'
;EMCIRDRAPAFGEDDLRVIKSYGISAMVCPVDLHGKFTNEVSDFAGMYVKDADKKIIEYLKANKSLFRQEVIQHSYPYCYRSNTPLIYRAIPSWYVRVTDFKHKLIDANEQINWVPEHIKEGRFGNWIEGAIDWAISRNRVWGTPLPIWINDVTENAICIGSIQELEAYTGIKVSDLHREFVDDLTFSIDGEEGVYRRIEEVLDCWFESGSMPYAQLHYPFENEQLFEDGFPAEFIAEGLDQTRGWFYTLTV
;
A
#
# COMPACT_ATOMS: atom_id res chain seq x y z
N GLU A 1 -8.44 -27.06 19.30
CA GLU A 1 -7.32 -27.72 18.60
C GLU A 1 -7.41 -27.66 17.07
N MET A 2 -8.62 -27.66 16.47
CA MET A 2 -8.74 -27.54 15.01
C MET A 2 -8.25 -26.20 14.44
N CYS A 3 -8.47 -25.10 15.16
CA CYS A 3 -7.99 -23.78 14.75
C CYS A 3 -6.46 -23.62 14.80
N ILE A 4 -5.74 -24.51 15.44
CA ILE A 4 -4.26 -24.48 15.53
C ILE A 4 -3.62 -25.04 14.25
N ARG A 5 -4.31 -25.93 13.53
CA ARG A 5 -3.79 -26.62 12.36
C ARG A 5 -3.99 -25.84 11.05
N ASP A 6 -5.15 -25.23 10.89
CA ASP A 6 -5.54 -24.57 9.66
C ASP A 6 -5.22 -23.08 9.72
N ARG A 7 -4.62 -22.53 8.64
CA ARG A 7 -4.23 -21.13 8.51
C ARG A 7 -4.74 -20.57 7.18
N ALA A 8 -5.23 -19.33 7.21
CA ALA A 8 -5.71 -18.63 6.04
C ALA A 8 -4.90 -17.33 5.82
N PRO A 9 -3.65 -17.43 5.33
CA PRO A 9 -2.70 -16.31 5.29
C PRO A 9 -3.14 -15.13 4.44
N ALA A 10 -3.97 -15.37 3.44
CA ALA A 10 -4.53 -14.30 2.60
C ALA A 10 -5.66 -13.50 3.30
N PHE A 11 -6.17 -13.97 4.44
CA PHE A 11 -7.32 -13.41 5.13
C PHE A 11 -7.08 -13.11 6.61
N GLY A 12 -5.85 -13.24 7.08
CA GLY A 12 -5.45 -12.94 8.45
C GLY A 12 -3.97 -12.62 8.59
N GLU A 13 -3.65 -11.47 9.18
CA GLU A 13 -2.26 -11.04 9.38
C GLU A 13 -1.50 -11.99 10.31
N ASP A 14 -2.13 -12.44 11.39
CA ASP A 14 -1.52 -13.38 12.32
C ASP A 14 -1.24 -14.74 11.65
N ASP A 15 -2.15 -15.20 10.79
CA ASP A 15 -1.96 -16.42 10.03
C ASP A 15 -0.78 -16.27 9.05
N LEU A 16 -0.69 -15.13 8.35
CA LEU A 16 0.42 -14.84 7.46
C LEU A 16 1.76 -14.80 8.23
N ARG A 17 1.78 -14.15 9.38
CA ARG A 17 2.97 -14.07 10.24
C ARG A 17 3.43 -15.46 10.68
N VAL A 18 2.51 -16.30 11.10
CA VAL A 18 2.82 -17.68 11.54
C VAL A 18 3.39 -18.49 10.38
N ILE A 19 2.74 -18.53 9.21
CA ILE A 19 3.23 -19.35 8.10
C ILE A 19 4.61 -18.87 7.59
N LYS A 20 4.86 -17.55 7.57
CA LYS A 20 6.17 -16.99 7.22
C LYS A 20 7.26 -17.44 8.19
N SER A 21 6.97 -17.52 9.50
CA SER A 21 7.93 -17.98 10.50
C SER A 21 8.34 -19.45 10.33
N TYR A 22 7.51 -20.24 9.64
CA TYR A 22 7.82 -21.63 9.27
C TYR A 22 8.42 -21.76 7.84
N GLY A 23 8.75 -20.65 7.17
CA GLY A 23 9.33 -20.67 5.84
C GLY A 23 8.35 -21.07 4.73
N ILE A 24 7.04 -21.04 5.00
CA ILE A 24 6.01 -21.35 4.01
C ILE A 24 5.68 -20.07 3.23
N SER A 25 5.94 -20.08 1.92
CA SER A 25 5.68 -18.94 1.03
C SER A 25 4.34 -19.05 0.29
N ALA A 26 3.72 -20.21 0.27
CA ALA A 26 2.45 -20.42 -0.44
C ALA A 26 1.32 -19.59 0.18
N MET A 27 0.68 -18.76 -0.63
CA MET A 27 -0.48 -17.97 -0.25
C MET A 27 -1.57 -18.15 -1.29
N VAL A 28 -2.64 -18.83 -0.91
CA VAL A 28 -3.82 -19.04 -1.77
C VAL A 28 -4.88 -18.01 -1.40
N CYS A 29 -5.36 -17.28 -2.40
CA CYS A 29 -6.39 -16.26 -2.24
C CYS A 29 -7.53 -16.48 -3.24
N PRO A 30 -8.43 -17.45 -2.99
CA PRO A 30 -9.48 -17.83 -3.92
C PRO A 30 -10.67 -16.85 -3.95
N VAL A 31 -10.40 -15.58 -3.74
CA VAL A 31 -11.40 -14.49 -3.76
C VAL A 31 -10.86 -13.36 -4.63
N ASP A 32 -11.64 -12.93 -5.61
CA ASP A 32 -11.28 -11.85 -6.52
C ASP A 32 -11.44 -10.44 -5.89
N LEU A 33 -11.14 -9.39 -6.66
CA LEU A 33 -11.27 -8.01 -6.22
C LEU A 33 -12.72 -7.56 -5.96
N HIS A 34 -13.71 -8.31 -6.46
CA HIS A 34 -15.13 -8.08 -6.22
C HIS A 34 -15.68 -8.86 -5.03
N GLY A 35 -14.81 -9.56 -4.29
CA GLY A 35 -15.21 -10.40 -3.17
C GLY A 35 -15.93 -11.69 -3.56
N LYS A 36 -15.71 -12.17 -4.80
CA LYS A 36 -16.31 -13.41 -5.30
C LYS A 36 -15.30 -14.54 -5.33
N PHE A 37 -15.77 -15.76 -5.08
CA PHE A 37 -14.92 -16.93 -5.22
C PHE A 37 -14.43 -17.12 -6.65
N THR A 38 -13.13 -17.42 -6.80
CA THR A 38 -12.51 -17.78 -8.07
C THR A 38 -12.80 -19.24 -8.44
N ASN A 39 -12.37 -19.67 -9.62
CA ASN A 39 -12.51 -21.07 -10.07
C ASN A 39 -11.71 -22.07 -9.22
N GLU A 40 -10.80 -21.59 -8.37
CA GLU A 40 -10.09 -22.44 -7.39
C GLU A 40 -11.05 -23.07 -6.37
N VAL A 41 -12.20 -22.44 -6.13
CA VAL A 41 -13.28 -22.98 -5.33
C VAL A 41 -14.48 -23.24 -6.23
N SER A 42 -14.37 -24.25 -7.09
CA SER A 42 -15.31 -24.56 -8.19
C SER A 42 -16.78 -24.62 -7.76
N ASP A 43 -17.06 -25.17 -6.56
CA ASP A 43 -18.43 -25.36 -6.07
C ASP A 43 -19.15 -24.03 -5.75
N PHE A 44 -18.39 -22.97 -5.53
CA PHE A 44 -18.88 -21.63 -5.19
C PHE A 44 -18.37 -20.53 -6.12
N ALA A 45 -17.71 -20.89 -7.22
CA ALA A 45 -17.12 -19.94 -8.15
C ALA A 45 -18.13 -18.88 -8.63
N GLY A 46 -17.69 -17.61 -8.65
CA GLY A 46 -18.50 -16.46 -9.04
C GLY A 46 -19.49 -15.97 -7.99
N MET A 47 -19.66 -16.69 -6.87
CA MET A 47 -20.52 -16.23 -5.77
C MET A 47 -19.78 -15.23 -4.87
N TYR A 48 -20.52 -14.19 -4.45
CA TYR A 48 -20.02 -13.29 -3.41
C TYR A 48 -19.88 -14.05 -2.08
N VAL A 49 -18.74 -13.86 -1.39
CA VAL A 49 -18.37 -14.68 -0.23
C VAL A 49 -19.41 -14.66 0.89
N LYS A 50 -20.07 -13.52 1.16
CA LYS A 50 -21.10 -13.43 2.19
C LYS A 50 -22.43 -14.12 1.79
N ASP A 51 -22.71 -14.20 0.50
CA ASP A 51 -23.89 -14.91 -0.01
C ASP A 51 -23.66 -16.44 -0.03
N ALA A 52 -22.39 -16.85 -0.12
CA ALA A 52 -22.01 -18.25 -0.12
C ALA A 52 -22.11 -18.91 1.27
N ASP A 53 -22.05 -18.15 2.37
CA ASP A 53 -21.99 -18.66 3.75
C ASP A 53 -23.05 -19.77 4.02
N LYS A 54 -24.29 -19.52 3.63
CA LYS A 54 -25.39 -20.50 3.84
C LYS A 54 -25.15 -21.79 3.06
N LYS A 55 -24.73 -21.68 1.79
CA LYS A 55 -24.48 -22.83 0.92
C LYS A 55 -23.27 -23.63 1.39
N ILE A 56 -22.24 -22.96 1.89
CA ILE A 56 -21.06 -23.61 2.49
C ILE A 56 -21.48 -24.40 3.72
N ILE A 57 -22.32 -23.82 4.59
CA ILE A 57 -22.83 -24.51 5.77
C ILE A 57 -23.68 -25.75 5.38
N GLU A 58 -24.53 -25.63 4.38
CA GLU A 58 -25.33 -26.75 3.86
C GLU A 58 -24.42 -27.84 3.27
N TYR A 59 -23.42 -27.48 2.50
CA TYR A 59 -22.41 -28.39 1.95
C TYR A 59 -21.67 -29.15 3.04
N LEU A 60 -21.19 -28.45 4.08
CA LEU A 60 -20.50 -29.06 5.21
C LEU A 60 -21.40 -29.99 6.00
N LYS A 61 -22.70 -29.66 6.16
CA LYS A 61 -23.70 -30.55 6.79
C LYS A 61 -23.90 -31.83 5.98
N ALA A 62 -24.07 -31.68 4.66
CA ALA A 62 -24.30 -32.82 3.77
C ALA A 62 -23.11 -33.80 3.78
N ASN A 63 -21.91 -33.26 3.85
CA ASN A 63 -20.66 -34.04 3.90
C ASN A 63 -20.28 -34.50 5.31
N LYS A 64 -21.12 -34.25 6.32
CA LYS A 64 -20.85 -34.58 7.73
C LYS A 64 -19.53 -34.00 8.28
N SER A 65 -19.08 -32.87 7.71
CA SER A 65 -17.86 -32.17 8.08
C SER A 65 -18.10 -30.99 9.05
N LEU A 66 -19.38 -30.61 9.25
CA LEU A 66 -19.73 -29.53 10.16
C LEU A 66 -19.76 -30.05 11.59
N PHE A 67 -18.85 -29.54 12.43
CA PHE A 67 -18.80 -29.87 13.85
C PHE A 67 -19.86 -29.11 14.66
N ARG A 68 -19.93 -27.77 14.49
CA ARG A 68 -20.84 -26.89 15.23
C ARG A 68 -21.14 -25.63 14.44
N GLN A 69 -22.34 -25.12 14.56
CA GLN A 69 -22.75 -23.81 14.03
C GLN A 69 -23.35 -22.99 15.16
N GLU A 70 -22.89 -21.75 15.31
CA GLU A 70 -23.42 -20.79 16.26
C GLU A 70 -23.62 -19.44 15.57
N VAL A 71 -24.53 -18.64 16.10
CA VAL A 71 -24.73 -17.25 15.70
C VAL A 71 -24.23 -16.37 16.83
N ILE A 72 -23.30 -15.47 16.51
CA ILE A 72 -22.78 -14.47 17.45
C ILE A 72 -23.14 -13.08 16.95
N GLN A 73 -23.38 -12.18 17.89
CA GLN A 73 -23.55 -10.76 17.57
C GLN A 73 -22.24 -10.03 17.90
N HIS A 74 -21.67 -9.36 16.91
CA HIS A 74 -20.45 -8.58 17.08
C HIS A 74 -20.45 -7.36 16.16
N SER A 75 -19.59 -6.39 16.44
CA SER A 75 -19.34 -5.26 15.53
C SER A 75 -18.64 -5.74 14.27
N TYR A 76 -19.10 -5.28 13.12
CA TYR A 76 -18.49 -5.59 11.83
C TYR A 76 -18.18 -4.30 11.06
N PRO A 77 -17.00 -4.16 10.43
CA PRO A 77 -16.65 -2.96 9.69
C PRO A 77 -17.36 -2.89 8.35
N TYR A 78 -17.90 -1.71 8.05
CA TYR A 78 -18.55 -1.39 6.79
C TYR A 78 -17.83 -0.26 6.08
N CYS A 79 -17.83 -0.28 4.75
CA CYS A 79 -17.33 0.82 3.94
C CYS A 79 -18.20 2.07 4.16
N TYR A 80 -17.59 3.16 4.57
CA TYR A 80 -18.32 4.41 4.83
C TYR A 80 -18.96 5.05 3.59
N ARG A 81 -18.51 4.67 2.38
CA ARG A 81 -19.04 5.18 1.10
C ARG A 81 -20.19 4.35 0.57
N SER A 82 -20.00 3.03 0.51
CA SER A 82 -20.96 2.09 -0.11
C SER A 82 -21.85 1.39 0.90
N ASN A 83 -21.57 1.52 2.20
CA ASN A 83 -22.23 0.79 3.28
C ASN A 83 -22.25 -0.74 3.05
N THR A 84 -21.22 -1.25 2.38
CA THR A 84 -21.03 -2.70 2.17
C THR A 84 -20.05 -3.26 3.21
N PRO A 85 -20.21 -4.54 3.63
CA PRO A 85 -19.31 -5.17 4.57
C PRO A 85 -17.92 -5.29 3.95
N LEU A 86 -16.88 -4.96 4.74
CA LEU A 86 -15.50 -5.09 4.32
C LEU A 86 -15.04 -6.55 4.37
N ILE A 87 -14.11 -6.91 3.52
CA ILE A 87 -13.44 -8.21 3.49
C ILE A 87 -11.97 -7.98 3.84
N TYR A 88 -11.47 -8.70 4.83
CA TYR A 88 -10.04 -8.74 5.12
C TYR A 88 -9.37 -9.68 4.10
N ARG A 89 -8.49 -9.14 3.26
CA ARG A 89 -7.87 -9.85 2.15
C ARG A 89 -6.49 -9.27 1.87
N ALA A 90 -5.51 -10.15 1.64
CA ALA A 90 -4.20 -9.73 1.15
C ALA A 90 -4.32 -9.19 -0.28
N ILE A 91 -3.71 -8.03 -0.51
CA ILE A 91 -3.58 -7.41 -1.83
C ILE A 91 -2.10 -7.05 -2.06
N PRO A 92 -1.59 -7.15 -3.28
CA PRO A 92 -0.28 -6.62 -3.60
C PRO A 92 -0.27 -5.10 -3.34
N SER A 93 0.84 -4.60 -2.83
CA SER A 93 1.01 -3.17 -2.54
C SER A 93 2.47 -2.78 -2.70
N TRP A 94 2.71 -1.53 -3.06
CA TRP A 94 4.04 -0.94 -3.11
C TRP A 94 4.39 -0.32 -1.78
N TYR A 95 5.63 -0.49 -1.35
CA TYR A 95 6.10 -0.06 -0.04
C TYR A 95 7.35 0.79 -0.14
N VAL A 96 7.42 1.83 0.68
CA VAL A 96 8.69 2.43 1.08
C VAL A 96 9.25 1.57 2.22
N ARG A 97 10.48 1.07 2.06
CA ARG A 97 11.13 0.21 3.03
C ARG A 97 11.73 1.06 4.17
N VAL A 98 10.86 1.63 4.98
CA VAL A 98 11.22 2.52 6.09
C VAL A 98 12.14 1.82 7.09
N THR A 99 11.94 0.52 7.29
CA THR A 99 12.77 -0.29 8.20
C THR A 99 14.26 -0.27 7.86
N ASP A 100 14.64 -0.09 6.59
CA ASP A 100 16.05 -0.05 6.15
C ASP A 100 16.77 1.23 6.58
N PHE A 101 16.05 2.35 6.69
CA PHE A 101 16.62 3.64 7.03
C PHE A 101 16.04 4.30 8.30
N LYS A 102 15.25 3.57 9.06
CA LYS A 102 14.63 4.02 10.31
C LYS A 102 15.62 4.67 11.29
N HIS A 103 16.85 4.18 11.36
CA HIS A 103 17.90 4.79 12.16
C HIS A 103 18.16 6.24 11.80
N LYS A 104 18.09 6.62 10.50
CA LYS A 104 18.24 8.01 10.07
C LYS A 104 17.11 8.91 10.55
N LEU A 105 15.88 8.36 10.64
CA LEU A 105 14.73 9.10 11.17
C LEU A 105 14.90 9.39 12.67
N ILE A 106 15.45 8.43 13.41
CA ILE A 106 15.77 8.60 14.84
C ILE A 106 16.84 9.68 15.01
N ASP A 107 17.94 9.59 14.23
CA ASP A 107 19.03 10.58 14.27
C ASP A 107 18.55 11.99 13.89
N ALA A 108 17.65 12.11 12.92
CA ALA A 108 17.04 13.38 12.55
C ALA A 108 16.15 13.94 13.67
N ASN A 109 15.34 13.10 14.32
CA ASN A 109 14.50 13.50 15.45
C ASN A 109 15.32 14.08 16.62
N GLU A 110 16.54 13.54 16.85
CA GLU A 110 17.41 14.05 17.90
C GLU A 110 17.81 15.53 17.69
N GLN A 111 17.82 16.01 16.46
CA GLN A 111 18.18 17.38 16.09
C GLN A 111 16.99 18.35 16.21
N ILE A 112 15.76 17.84 16.36
CA ILE A 112 14.57 18.67 16.45
C ILE A 112 14.40 19.19 17.86
N ASN A 113 14.11 20.49 17.99
CA ASN A 113 13.68 21.10 19.25
C ASN A 113 12.16 21.01 19.39
N TRP A 114 11.69 20.03 20.13
CA TRP A 114 10.27 19.80 20.36
C TRP A 114 9.72 20.69 21.48
N VAL A 115 8.56 21.28 21.23
CA VAL A 115 7.80 22.02 22.26
C VAL A 115 6.38 21.46 22.29
N PRO A 116 6.00 20.75 23.37
CA PRO A 116 6.79 20.42 24.57
C PRO A 116 7.83 19.29 24.34
N GLU A 117 8.94 19.37 25.05
CA GLU A 117 10.12 18.51 24.88
C GLU A 117 9.81 17.01 24.98
N HIS A 118 8.92 16.61 25.89
CA HIS A 118 8.57 15.19 26.09
C HIS A 118 7.99 14.48 24.85
N ILE A 119 7.60 15.21 23.81
CA ILE A 119 7.13 14.62 22.55
C ILE A 119 8.26 13.93 21.81
N LYS A 120 9.48 14.45 21.93
CA LYS A 120 10.68 13.96 21.23
C LYS A 120 10.93 12.47 21.46
N GLU A 121 11.16 12.10 22.72
CA GLU A 121 11.42 10.70 23.10
C GLU A 121 10.14 9.89 23.33
N GLY A 122 9.07 10.60 23.71
CA GLY A 122 7.79 9.99 24.04
C GLY A 122 6.97 9.63 22.81
N ARG A 123 6.00 10.48 22.46
CA ARG A 123 5.01 10.12 21.44
C ARG A 123 5.60 9.97 20.03
N PHE A 124 6.48 10.87 19.61
CA PHE A 124 7.07 10.83 18.27
C PHE A 124 8.23 9.84 18.19
N GLY A 125 9.15 9.85 19.15
CA GLY A 125 10.28 8.91 19.21
C GLY A 125 9.81 7.47 19.22
N ASN A 126 8.91 7.10 20.14
CA ASN A 126 8.32 5.76 20.18
C ASN A 126 7.61 5.36 18.86
N TRP A 127 7.01 6.32 18.16
CA TRP A 127 6.38 6.05 16.87
C TRP A 127 7.41 5.72 15.80
N ILE A 128 8.50 6.49 15.71
CA ILE A 128 9.59 6.24 14.75
C ILE A 128 10.29 4.91 15.08
N GLU A 129 10.59 4.63 16.34
CA GLU A 129 11.19 3.36 16.76
C GLU A 129 10.34 2.16 16.38
N GLY A 130 9.02 2.30 16.49
CA GLY A 130 8.05 1.28 16.08
C GLY A 130 7.71 1.29 14.58
N ALA A 131 8.31 2.17 13.77
CA ALA A 131 7.95 2.31 12.37
C ALA A 131 8.18 1.01 11.58
N ILE A 132 7.19 0.69 10.77
CA ILE A 132 7.18 -0.41 9.81
C ILE A 132 7.24 0.14 8.39
N ASP A 133 7.42 -0.73 7.41
CA ASP A 133 7.39 -0.35 6.00
C ASP A 133 6.04 0.28 5.64
N TRP A 134 6.09 1.37 4.89
CA TRP A 134 4.92 2.16 4.56
C TRP A 134 4.34 1.76 3.22
N ALA A 135 3.12 1.20 3.21
CA ALA A 135 2.37 0.93 1.99
C ALA A 135 1.91 2.25 1.36
N ILE A 136 2.50 2.62 0.22
CA ILE A 136 2.25 3.89 -0.47
C ILE A 136 1.24 3.81 -1.60
N SER A 137 0.91 2.62 -2.07
CA SER A 137 -0.04 2.43 -3.17
C SER A 137 -1.50 2.42 -2.69
N ARG A 138 -2.38 3.01 -3.49
CA ARG A 138 -3.83 3.04 -3.26
C ARG A 138 -4.58 2.67 -4.53
N ASN A 139 -5.59 1.81 -4.40
CA ASN A 139 -6.53 1.49 -5.47
C ASN A 139 -7.62 2.56 -5.53
N ARG A 140 -7.35 3.64 -6.25
CA ARG A 140 -8.23 4.81 -6.40
C ARG A 140 -8.28 5.23 -7.86
N VAL A 141 -9.43 5.76 -8.26
CA VAL A 141 -9.58 6.34 -9.61
C VAL A 141 -8.81 7.64 -9.75
N TRP A 142 -8.81 8.44 -8.68
CA TRP A 142 -8.13 9.74 -8.66
C TRP A 142 -7.01 9.78 -7.61
N GLY A 143 -5.88 10.33 -8.00
CA GLY A 143 -4.68 10.54 -7.21
C GLY A 143 -3.46 10.65 -8.11
N THR A 144 -2.32 11.01 -7.53
CA THR A 144 -1.03 11.04 -8.23
C THR A 144 -0.63 9.63 -8.66
N PRO A 145 -0.47 9.35 -9.96
CA PRO A 145 -0.10 8.01 -10.43
C PRO A 145 1.27 7.61 -9.91
N LEU A 146 1.41 6.36 -9.47
CA LEU A 146 2.73 5.80 -9.20
C LEU A 146 3.51 5.71 -10.52
N PRO A 147 4.75 6.23 -10.58
CA PRO A 147 5.55 6.24 -11.82
C PRO A 147 6.25 4.91 -12.06
N ILE A 148 5.50 3.80 -12.02
CA ILE A 148 6.03 2.45 -12.14
C ILE A 148 5.41 1.77 -13.36
N TRP A 149 6.26 1.26 -14.24
CA TRP A 149 5.89 0.46 -15.41
C TRP A 149 6.39 -0.97 -15.20
N ILE A 150 5.53 -1.93 -15.47
CA ILE A 150 5.83 -3.36 -15.37
C ILE A 150 5.72 -4.00 -16.76
N ASN A 151 6.70 -4.80 -17.12
CA ASN A 151 6.68 -5.61 -18.33
C ASN A 151 5.67 -6.76 -18.17
N ASP A 152 4.79 -6.91 -19.15
CA ASP A 152 3.68 -7.86 -19.12
C ASP A 152 4.11 -9.34 -19.35
N VAL A 153 5.38 -9.60 -19.69
CA VAL A 153 5.94 -10.93 -19.88
C VAL A 153 7.00 -11.26 -18.84
N THR A 154 7.98 -10.36 -18.64
CA THR A 154 9.12 -10.60 -17.74
C THR A 154 8.87 -10.20 -16.30
N GLU A 155 7.78 -9.46 -16.02
CA GLU A 155 7.45 -8.86 -14.72
C GLU A 155 8.51 -7.88 -14.19
N ASN A 156 9.48 -7.49 -15.01
CA ASN A 156 10.45 -6.47 -14.65
C ASN A 156 9.75 -5.12 -14.42
N ALA A 157 10.15 -4.43 -13.37
CA ALA A 157 9.59 -3.12 -12.99
C ALA A 157 10.60 -2.01 -13.18
N ILE A 158 10.16 -0.88 -13.73
CA ILE A 158 10.92 0.35 -13.90
C ILE A 158 10.17 1.47 -13.19
N CYS A 159 10.87 2.17 -12.29
CA CYS A 159 10.38 3.40 -11.68
C CYS A 159 10.95 4.60 -12.43
N ILE A 160 10.10 5.35 -13.10
CA ILE A 160 10.50 6.51 -13.92
C ILE A 160 10.61 7.75 -13.04
N GLY A 161 11.78 8.37 -13.01
CA GLY A 161 12.11 9.47 -12.12
C GLY A 161 11.88 10.88 -12.69
N SER A 162 11.61 11.02 -13.99
CA SER A 162 11.40 12.34 -14.61
C SER A 162 10.53 12.28 -15.86
N ILE A 163 9.98 13.44 -16.26
CA ILE A 163 9.26 13.60 -17.53
C ILE A 163 10.19 13.26 -18.70
N GLN A 164 11.44 13.71 -18.65
CA GLN A 164 12.42 13.47 -19.71
C GLN A 164 12.71 11.97 -19.89
N GLU A 165 12.78 11.23 -18.78
CA GLU A 165 12.95 9.77 -18.82
C GLU A 165 11.72 9.09 -19.43
N LEU A 166 10.52 9.48 -19.03
CA LEU A 166 9.27 8.97 -19.60
C LEU A 166 9.19 9.23 -21.11
N GLU A 167 9.51 10.44 -21.54
CA GLU A 167 9.57 10.81 -22.94
C GLU A 167 10.62 10.01 -23.72
N ALA A 168 11.77 9.71 -23.09
CA ALA A 168 12.82 8.91 -23.73
C ALA A 168 12.38 7.45 -23.97
N TYR A 169 11.65 6.86 -23.01
CA TYR A 169 11.12 5.49 -23.17
C TYR A 169 9.97 5.42 -24.16
N THR A 170 9.05 6.37 -24.12
CA THR A 170 7.81 6.32 -24.91
C THR A 170 7.92 6.96 -26.29
N GLY A 171 8.88 7.87 -26.48
CA GLY A 171 8.98 8.71 -27.67
C GLY A 171 7.87 9.77 -27.78
N ILE A 172 7.05 9.97 -26.74
CA ILE A 172 5.88 10.84 -26.72
C ILE A 172 6.16 12.02 -25.79
N LYS A 173 5.83 13.24 -26.24
CA LYS A 173 5.89 14.44 -25.41
C LYS A 173 4.79 14.41 -24.35
N VAL A 174 5.18 14.62 -23.09
CA VAL A 174 4.30 14.57 -21.92
C VAL A 174 4.18 15.96 -21.31
N SER A 175 2.98 16.52 -21.33
CA SER A 175 2.67 17.83 -20.75
C SER A 175 1.80 17.76 -19.49
N ASP A 176 1.24 16.59 -19.21
CA ASP A 176 0.36 16.36 -18.07
C ASP A 176 0.62 14.94 -17.51
N LEU A 177 0.76 14.83 -16.18
CA LEU A 177 1.06 13.57 -15.50
C LEU A 177 -0.16 12.95 -14.81
N HIS A 178 -1.37 13.48 -15.00
CA HIS A 178 -2.58 12.83 -14.52
C HIS A 178 -2.83 11.49 -15.22
N ARG A 179 -3.50 10.60 -14.53
CA ARG A 179 -3.75 9.22 -15.00
C ARG A 179 -4.26 9.13 -16.42
N GLU A 180 -5.19 9.98 -16.81
CA GLU A 180 -5.81 10.01 -18.14
C GLU A 180 -4.82 10.29 -19.28
N PHE A 181 -3.63 10.84 -18.96
CA PHE A 181 -2.59 11.13 -19.95
C PHE A 181 -1.45 10.11 -19.90
N VAL A 182 -1.21 9.45 -18.76
CA VAL A 182 -0.05 8.56 -18.59
C VAL A 182 -0.40 7.08 -18.53
N ASP A 183 -1.65 6.70 -18.23
CA ASP A 183 -2.04 5.29 -18.08
C ASP A 183 -1.87 4.49 -19.38
N ASP A 184 -2.07 5.13 -20.54
CA ASP A 184 -1.94 4.50 -21.87
C ASP A 184 -0.51 4.57 -22.44
N LEU A 185 0.42 5.22 -21.76
CA LEU A 185 1.81 5.30 -22.20
C LEU A 185 2.51 3.97 -21.98
N THR A 186 2.94 3.35 -23.05
CA THR A 186 3.62 2.06 -23.05
C THR A 186 4.91 2.10 -23.84
N PHE A 187 5.85 1.23 -23.54
CA PHE A 187 7.11 1.10 -24.28
C PHE A 187 7.65 -0.33 -24.23
N SER A 188 8.58 -0.63 -25.11
CA SER A 188 9.34 -1.88 -25.12
C SER A 188 10.82 -1.56 -25.07
N ILE A 189 11.61 -2.49 -24.55
CA ILE A 189 13.07 -2.36 -24.47
C ILE A 189 13.69 -3.35 -25.47
N ASP A 190 14.64 -2.89 -26.27
CA ASP A 190 15.32 -3.71 -27.25
C ASP A 190 16.00 -4.93 -26.56
N GLY A 191 15.70 -6.11 -27.07
CA GLY A 191 16.23 -7.37 -26.54
C GLY A 191 15.45 -7.97 -25.37
N GLU A 192 14.37 -7.32 -24.94
CA GLU A 192 13.44 -7.83 -23.93
C GLU A 192 12.06 -8.10 -24.54
N GLU A 193 11.50 -9.27 -24.26
CA GLU A 193 10.15 -9.62 -24.71
C GLU A 193 9.11 -8.91 -23.84
N GLY A 194 7.97 -8.50 -24.44
CA GLY A 194 6.86 -7.88 -23.74
C GLY A 194 6.82 -6.36 -23.86
N VAL A 195 5.84 -5.76 -23.19
CA VAL A 195 5.54 -4.34 -23.20
C VAL A 195 5.42 -3.84 -21.78
N TYR A 196 6.08 -2.74 -21.47
CA TYR A 196 5.96 -2.05 -20.21
C TYR A 196 4.67 -1.24 -20.15
N ARG A 197 3.88 -1.46 -19.12
CA ARG A 197 2.62 -0.76 -18.83
C ARG A 197 2.65 -0.18 -17.44
N ARG A 198 2.09 1.02 -17.27
CA ARG A 198 1.96 1.63 -15.96
C ARG A 198 1.01 0.79 -15.08
N ILE A 199 1.34 0.66 -13.80
CA ILE A 199 0.46 0.06 -12.82
C ILE A 199 -0.77 0.96 -12.57
N GLU A 200 -1.90 0.39 -12.15
CA GLU A 200 -3.16 1.15 -11.98
C GLU A 200 -3.20 2.01 -10.72
N GLU A 201 -2.35 1.70 -9.74
CA GLU A 201 -2.34 2.34 -8.44
C GLU A 201 -1.92 3.80 -8.51
N VAL A 202 -2.38 4.55 -7.49
CA VAL A 202 -1.99 5.93 -7.22
C VAL A 202 -1.27 6.01 -5.88
N LEU A 203 -0.53 7.08 -5.65
CA LEU A 203 0.14 7.35 -4.38
C LEU A 203 -0.87 7.59 -3.24
N ASP A 204 -0.45 7.24 -2.04
CA ASP A 204 -1.08 7.71 -0.81
C ASP A 204 -0.96 9.24 -0.73
N CYS A 205 -2.06 9.94 -0.42
CA CYS A 205 -2.04 11.39 -0.25
C CYS A 205 -1.05 11.87 0.84
N TRP A 206 -0.71 11.00 1.77
CA TRP A 206 0.33 11.27 2.76
C TRP A 206 1.74 11.31 2.17
N PHE A 207 1.98 10.61 1.08
CA PHE A 207 3.24 10.73 0.33
C PHE A 207 3.36 12.12 -0.29
N GLU A 208 2.30 12.60 -0.93
CA GLU A 208 2.26 13.95 -1.51
C GLU A 208 2.47 15.03 -0.44
N SER A 209 1.78 14.93 0.68
CA SER A 209 1.91 15.91 1.77
C SER A 209 3.27 15.86 2.45
N GLY A 210 3.89 14.67 2.54
CA GLY A 210 5.25 14.50 3.05
C GLY A 210 6.31 15.06 2.11
N SER A 211 6.09 14.98 0.79
CA SER A 211 7.01 15.50 -0.22
C SER A 211 6.91 17.02 -0.45
N MET A 212 5.95 17.70 0.18
CA MET A 212 5.67 19.11 -0.04
C MET A 212 6.91 20.03 0.03
N PRO A 213 7.86 19.87 0.97
CA PRO A 213 8.98 20.81 1.10
C PRO A 213 9.82 20.96 -0.18
N TYR A 214 10.02 19.88 -0.93
CA TYR A 214 10.76 19.88 -2.18
C TYR A 214 9.86 19.91 -3.42
N ALA A 215 8.70 19.27 -3.36
CA ALA A 215 7.78 19.20 -4.49
C ALA A 215 7.22 20.59 -4.89
N GLN A 216 6.95 21.46 -3.92
CA GLN A 216 6.46 22.83 -4.18
C GLN A 216 7.45 23.68 -4.96
N LEU A 217 8.73 23.37 -4.89
CA LEU A 217 9.81 24.06 -5.61
C LEU A 217 10.23 23.34 -6.89
N HIS A 218 9.62 22.18 -7.19
CA HIS A 218 10.01 21.28 -8.28
C HIS A 218 11.49 20.84 -8.20
N TYR A 219 12.02 20.74 -6.97
CA TYR A 219 13.36 20.22 -6.70
C TYR A 219 13.42 18.71 -7.02
N PRO A 220 14.52 18.18 -7.61
CA PRO A 220 15.78 18.85 -7.94
C PRO A 220 15.84 19.46 -9.35
N PHE A 221 14.75 19.51 -10.09
CA PHE A 221 14.73 19.94 -11.50
C PHE A 221 14.73 21.45 -11.67
N GLU A 222 14.16 22.17 -10.68
CA GLU A 222 14.08 23.61 -10.64
C GLU A 222 14.36 24.12 -9.23
N ASN A 223 14.67 25.41 -9.09
CA ASN A 223 14.82 26.13 -7.83
C ASN A 223 15.77 25.45 -6.80
N GLU A 224 16.81 24.74 -7.28
CA GLU A 224 17.75 24.00 -6.45
C GLU A 224 18.35 24.87 -5.32
N GLN A 225 18.89 26.05 -5.67
CA GLN A 225 19.49 26.96 -4.69
C GLN A 225 18.48 27.46 -3.64
N LEU A 226 17.23 27.74 -4.06
CA LEU A 226 16.19 28.19 -3.16
C LEU A 226 15.79 27.07 -2.16
N PHE A 227 15.77 25.84 -2.63
CA PHE A 227 15.55 24.69 -1.76
C PHE A 227 16.69 24.50 -0.76
N GLU A 228 17.93 24.47 -1.21
CA GLU A 228 19.11 24.24 -0.37
C GLU A 228 19.30 25.33 0.69
N ASP A 229 18.97 26.59 0.36
CA ASP A 229 19.02 27.71 1.31
C ASP A 229 17.91 27.68 2.37
N GLY A 230 16.78 27.02 2.07
CA GLY A 230 15.57 27.03 2.91
C GLY A 230 15.19 25.68 3.54
N PHE A 231 15.91 24.61 3.24
CA PHE A 231 15.60 23.27 3.77
C PHE A 231 16.70 22.79 4.74
N PRO A 232 16.31 22.20 5.90
CA PRO A 232 14.93 22.02 6.39
C PRO A 232 14.34 23.32 6.90
N ALA A 233 12.98 23.39 6.93
CA ALA A 233 12.28 24.53 7.51
C ALA A 233 12.62 24.70 9.01
N GLU A 234 12.81 25.95 9.44
CA GLU A 234 13.24 26.27 10.80
C GLU A 234 12.13 26.09 11.86
N PHE A 235 10.87 26.12 11.45
CA PHE A 235 9.75 26.09 12.38
C PHE A 235 8.50 25.48 11.73
N ILE A 236 7.81 24.61 12.50
CA ILE A 236 6.50 24.08 12.18
C ILE A 236 5.65 24.00 13.44
N ALA A 237 4.36 24.33 13.38
CA ALA A 237 3.44 24.23 14.50
C ALA A 237 2.11 23.62 14.06
N GLU A 238 1.78 22.49 14.66
CA GLU A 238 0.53 21.75 14.43
C GLU A 238 0.06 21.05 15.71
N GLY A 239 -1.11 20.42 15.64
CA GLY A 239 -1.66 19.65 16.75
C GLY A 239 -0.87 18.36 17.02
N LEU A 240 -1.00 17.85 18.23
CA LEU A 240 -0.29 16.65 18.71
C LEU A 240 -0.60 15.40 17.88
N ASP A 241 -1.76 15.33 17.23
CA ASP A 241 -2.17 14.24 16.33
C ASP A 241 -1.23 14.11 15.13
N GLN A 242 -0.61 15.20 14.68
CA GLN A 242 0.31 15.20 13.53
C GLN A 242 1.63 14.46 13.78
N THR A 243 1.95 14.11 15.01
CA THR A 243 3.06 13.18 15.33
C THR A 243 2.87 11.79 14.70
N ARG A 244 1.62 11.40 14.42
CA ARG A 244 1.26 10.16 13.69
C ARG A 244 0.58 10.44 12.35
N GLY A 245 0.84 11.58 11.77
CA GLY A 245 0.32 12.03 10.50
C GLY A 245 1.40 12.81 9.74
N TRP A 246 1.17 14.08 9.48
CA TRP A 246 2.02 14.89 8.64
C TRP A 246 3.48 14.97 9.10
N PHE A 247 3.74 15.13 10.40
CA PHE A 247 5.13 15.18 10.91
C PHE A 247 5.90 13.90 10.61
N TYR A 248 5.24 12.75 10.74
CA TYR A 248 5.87 11.48 10.40
C TYR A 248 6.19 11.39 8.90
N THR A 249 5.25 11.74 8.03
CA THR A 249 5.45 11.67 6.58
C THR A 249 6.44 12.70 6.05
N LEU A 250 6.59 13.86 6.73
CA LEU A 250 7.66 14.82 6.44
C LEU A 250 9.04 14.29 6.83
N THR A 251 9.12 13.39 7.81
CA THR A 251 10.39 12.85 8.32
C THR A 251 10.87 11.65 7.50
N VAL A 252 9.94 10.86 6.95
CA VAL A 252 10.21 9.69 6.09
C VAL A 252 10.67 10.10 4.71
#